data_b3e800f2b1543d95618b563c314672a4
#
_entry.id   b3e800f2b1543d95618b563c314672a4
#
_cell.length_a   1.000
_cell.length_b   1.000
_cell.length_c   1.000
_cell.angle_alpha   90.00
_cell.angle_beta   90.00
_cell.angle_gamma   90.00
#
_symmetry.space_group_name_H-M   'P 1'
#
loop_
_entity.id
_entity.type
_entity.pdbx_description
1 polymer ?
#
loop_
_entity_poly.entity_id
_entity_poly.type
_entity_poly.pdbx_seq_one_letter_code
_entity_poly.pdbx_strand_id
1 'polypeptide(L)'
;AALQANLTNVLTIASGCGEYFGSWKGLGITETGHGLGHIDQPGNSIWTKIRQYNCEMLVKLMKALEATPEGAGSMMDNTLIVYSSNNAEKQHSEGATWPFVLLGNAGGRFKTGQYTHIKERPINDLYATFLHGVGSPVDRFNMDNNMATLHHSRMGPIEELLA
;
A
#
# COMPACT_ATOMS: atom_id res chain seq x y z
N ALA A 1 12.40 4.64 13.94
CA ALA A 1 13.86 4.73 14.13
C ALA A 1 14.61 5.02 12.81
N ALA A 2 14.59 4.11 11.80
CA ALA A 2 15.42 4.29 10.59
C ALA A 2 15.08 5.56 9.80
N LEU A 3 13.79 5.82 9.55
CA LEU A 3 13.33 7.06 8.92
C LEU A 3 13.69 8.28 9.77
N GLN A 4 13.38 8.25 11.06
CA GLN A 4 13.68 9.37 11.99
C GLN A 4 15.18 9.65 12.13
N ALA A 5 16.03 8.64 11.95
CA ALA A 5 17.48 8.79 11.95
C ALA A 5 18.06 9.15 10.57
N ASN A 6 17.20 9.40 9.59
CA ASN A 6 17.58 9.72 8.21
C ASN A 6 18.55 8.70 7.57
N LEU A 7 18.37 7.42 7.92
CA LEU A 7 19.15 6.31 7.36
C LEU A 7 18.60 5.81 6.03
N THR A 8 17.33 6.05 5.78
CA THR A 8 16.63 5.70 4.53
C THR A 8 15.40 6.58 4.36
N ASN A 9 15.03 6.84 3.11
CA ASN A 9 13.78 7.51 2.74
C ASN A 9 12.70 6.52 2.31
N VAL A 10 13.02 5.22 2.21
CA VAL A 10 12.09 4.19 1.78
C VAL A 10 12.15 3.02 2.76
N LEU A 11 10.98 2.57 3.18
CA LEU A 11 10.84 1.43 4.07
C LEU A 11 9.69 0.53 3.56
N THR A 12 9.96 -0.75 3.44
CA THR A 12 8.94 -1.77 3.17
C THR A 12 8.79 -2.66 4.38
N ILE A 13 7.56 -2.80 4.86
CA ILE A 13 7.21 -3.67 5.99
C ILE A 13 6.20 -4.70 5.50
N ALA A 14 6.55 -5.97 5.63
CA ALA A 14 5.63 -7.06 5.37
C ALA A 14 5.07 -7.60 6.69
N SER A 15 3.74 -7.66 6.79
CA SER A 15 3.04 -8.19 7.95
C SER A 15 2.34 -9.50 7.58
N GLY A 16 2.86 -10.62 8.12
CA GLY A 16 2.27 -11.93 7.87
C GLY A 16 2.39 -12.41 6.43
N CYS A 17 3.48 -12.07 5.75
CA CYS A 17 3.72 -12.50 4.39
C CYS A 17 4.13 -13.98 4.31
N GLY A 18 3.56 -14.68 3.34
CA GLY A 18 3.91 -16.04 2.97
C GLY A 18 3.10 -17.11 3.68
N GLU A 19 3.07 -18.26 3.05
CA GLU A 19 2.26 -19.43 3.45
C GLU A 19 2.67 -19.97 4.81
N TYR A 20 3.97 -19.91 5.13
CA TYR A 20 4.55 -20.58 6.29
C TYR A 20 4.97 -19.64 7.42
N PHE A 21 5.04 -18.32 7.17
CA PHE A 21 5.65 -17.39 8.12
C PHE A 21 4.68 -16.41 8.76
N GLY A 22 3.46 -16.31 8.25
CA GLY A 22 2.42 -15.49 8.83
C GLY A 22 1.84 -16.13 10.08
N SER A 23 2.21 -15.64 11.25
CA SER A 23 1.67 -16.12 12.52
C SER A 23 1.01 -14.98 13.26
N TRP A 24 -0.26 -15.17 13.58
CA TRP A 24 -1.07 -14.23 14.33
C TRP A 24 -1.33 -14.69 15.77
N LYS A 25 -0.45 -15.58 16.29
CA LYS A 25 -0.60 -16.17 17.63
C LYS A 25 -0.70 -15.10 18.73
N GLY A 26 0.00 -13.96 18.59
CA GLY A 26 -0.12 -12.84 19.51
C GLY A 26 -1.51 -12.21 19.57
N LEU A 27 -2.35 -12.44 18.55
CA LEU A 27 -3.76 -12.03 18.52
C LEU A 27 -4.71 -13.18 18.91
N GLY A 28 -4.17 -14.34 19.34
CA GLY A 28 -4.94 -15.55 19.65
C GLY A 28 -5.48 -16.25 18.41
N ILE A 29 -4.82 -16.08 17.26
CA ILE A 29 -5.19 -16.71 15.99
C ILE A 29 -4.16 -17.81 15.71
N THR A 30 -4.62 -19.04 15.52
CA THR A 30 -3.78 -20.23 15.33
C THR A 30 -3.59 -20.59 13.86
N GLU A 31 -4.49 -20.13 13.02
CA GLU A 31 -4.48 -20.37 11.60
C GLU A 31 -3.32 -19.64 10.91
N THR A 32 -2.80 -20.24 9.85
CA THR A 32 -1.83 -19.58 8.96
C THR A 32 -2.51 -18.55 8.09
N GLY A 33 -1.75 -17.58 7.59
CA GLY A 33 -2.29 -16.58 6.66
C GLY A 33 -2.89 -17.22 5.40
N HIS A 34 -2.27 -18.29 4.88
CA HIS A 34 -2.79 -19.07 3.77
C HIS A 34 -4.11 -19.78 4.14
N GLY A 35 -4.14 -20.47 5.26
CA GLY A 35 -5.35 -21.15 5.74
C GLY A 35 -6.52 -20.19 5.93
N LEU A 36 -6.26 -18.99 6.46
CA LEU A 36 -7.28 -17.95 6.59
C LEU A 36 -7.89 -17.55 5.25
N GLY A 37 -7.08 -17.50 4.19
CA GLY A 37 -7.58 -17.18 2.86
C GLY A 37 -8.61 -18.18 2.32
N HIS A 38 -8.53 -19.44 2.73
CA HIS A 38 -9.48 -20.48 2.33
C HIS A 38 -10.78 -20.49 3.14
N ILE A 39 -10.74 -19.99 4.37
CA ILE A 39 -11.92 -19.93 5.26
C ILE A 39 -12.56 -18.54 5.27
N ASP A 40 -12.11 -17.62 4.40
CA ASP A 40 -12.64 -16.26 4.34
C ASP A 40 -14.10 -16.30 3.89
N GLN A 41 -14.96 -15.89 4.80
CA GLN A 41 -16.39 -15.69 4.58
C GLN A 41 -16.71 -14.21 4.80
N PRO A 42 -17.65 -13.62 4.10
CA PRO A 42 -18.13 -12.27 4.38
C PRO A 42 -18.49 -12.14 5.87
N GLY A 43 -17.86 -11.19 6.56
CA GLY A 43 -18.05 -10.98 8.00
C GLY A 43 -17.13 -11.81 8.89
N ASN A 44 -16.11 -12.47 8.36
CA ASN A 44 -15.13 -13.21 9.15
C ASN A 44 -14.40 -12.27 10.14
N SER A 45 -14.63 -12.49 11.43
CA SER A 45 -14.06 -11.67 12.51
C SER A 45 -12.54 -11.80 12.63
N ILE A 46 -11.93 -12.88 12.13
CA ILE A 46 -10.49 -13.11 12.18
C ILE A 46 -9.77 -12.09 11.29
N TRP A 47 -10.18 -11.94 10.03
CA TRP A 47 -9.61 -10.92 9.14
C TRP A 47 -9.83 -9.51 9.64
N THR A 48 -10.99 -9.23 10.23
CA THR A 48 -11.29 -7.93 10.84
C THR A 48 -10.30 -7.64 11.97
N LYS A 49 -10.05 -8.62 12.84
CA LYS A 49 -9.09 -8.49 13.94
C LYS A 49 -7.65 -8.23 13.46
N ILE A 50 -7.21 -8.93 12.40
CA ILE A 50 -5.90 -8.73 11.80
C ILE A 50 -5.79 -7.34 11.18
N ARG A 51 -6.80 -6.92 10.41
CA ARG A 51 -6.82 -5.59 9.79
C ARG A 51 -6.85 -4.49 10.82
N GLN A 52 -7.63 -4.64 11.87
CA GLN A 52 -7.64 -3.70 13.00
C GLN A 52 -6.25 -3.55 13.62
N TYR A 53 -5.58 -4.66 13.92
CA TYR A 53 -4.22 -4.65 14.45
C TYR A 53 -3.26 -3.92 13.49
N ASN A 54 -3.30 -4.21 12.19
CA ASN A 54 -2.46 -3.53 11.22
C ASN A 54 -2.75 -2.01 11.19
N CYS A 55 -4.01 -1.60 11.23
CA CYS A 55 -4.38 -0.19 11.30
C CYS A 55 -3.86 0.48 12.59
N GLU A 56 -3.91 -0.21 13.72
CA GLU A 56 -3.35 0.30 14.98
C GLU A 56 -1.82 0.50 14.89
N MET A 57 -1.12 -0.39 14.19
CA MET A 57 0.33 -0.23 13.93
C MET A 57 0.61 0.93 12.99
N LEU A 58 -0.21 1.12 11.95
CA LEU A 58 -0.11 2.29 11.07
C LEU A 58 -0.33 3.60 11.83
N VAL A 59 -1.33 3.66 12.70
CA VAL A 59 -1.58 4.84 13.54
C VAL A 59 -0.39 5.14 14.46
N LYS A 60 0.25 4.12 15.05
CA LYS A 60 1.48 4.31 15.84
C LYS A 60 2.63 4.87 15.01
N LEU A 61 2.81 4.35 13.79
CA LEU A 61 3.81 4.87 12.86
C LEU A 61 3.53 6.34 12.52
N MET A 62 2.29 6.66 12.13
CA MET A 62 1.89 8.03 11.78
C MET A 62 2.16 9.00 12.94
N LYS A 63 1.74 8.65 14.17
CA LYS A 63 2.01 9.47 15.36
C LYS A 63 3.49 9.67 15.61
N ALA A 64 4.32 8.66 15.38
CA ALA A 64 5.77 8.79 15.52
C ALA A 64 6.37 9.72 14.48
N LEU A 65 5.86 9.70 13.24
CA LEU A 65 6.29 10.62 12.17
C LEU A 65 5.78 12.04 12.43
N GLU A 66 4.54 12.21 12.89
CA GLU A 66 3.97 13.50 13.30
C GLU A 66 4.76 14.16 14.43
N ALA A 67 5.27 13.36 15.38
CA ALA A 67 6.08 13.83 16.49
C ALA A 67 7.55 14.12 16.10
N THR A 68 7.96 13.84 14.88
CA THR A 68 9.33 14.05 14.39
C THR A 68 9.37 15.33 13.55
N PRO A 69 10.04 16.41 14.00
CA PRO A 69 10.16 17.64 13.23
C PRO A 69 10.92 17.43 11.92
N GLU A 70 10.44 18.03 10.85
CA GLU A 70 11.09 18.06 9.54
C GLU A 70 10.76 19.36 8.80
N GLY A 71 11.77 20.16 8.51
CA GLY A 71 11.56 21.48 7.92
C GLY A 71 10.68 22.38 8.79
N ALA A 72 9.63 22.93 8.22
CA ALA A 72 8.63 23.75 8.93
C ALA A 72 7.46 22.97 9.53
N GLY A 73 7.45 21.65 9.36
CA GLY A 73 6.39 20.78 9.81
C GLY A 73 6.90 19.50 10.48
N SER A 74 6.32 18.39 10.16
CA SER A 74 6.65 17.07 10.66
C SER A 74 7.09 16.15 9.51
N MET A 75 7.74 15.06 9.88
CA MET A 75 8.09 14.02 8.92
C MET A 75 6.84 13.39 8.25
N MET A 76 5.70 13.39 8.94
CA MET A 76 4.44 12.88 8.36
C MET A 76 3.96 13.76 7.19
N ASP A 77 4.19 15.06 7.23
CA ASP A 77 3.77 15.98 6.16
C ASP A 77 4.47 15.65 4.83
N ASN A 78 5.70 15.12 4.89
CA ASN A 78 6.50 14.75 3.72
C ASN A 78 6.46 13.25 3.39
N THR A 79 5.65 12.49 4.12
CA THR A 79 5.57 11.03 3.97
C THR A 79 4.31 10.61 3.20
N LEU A 80 4.46 9.56 2.38
CA LEU A 80 3.35 8.76 1.87
C LEU A 80 3.48 7.35 2.42
N ILE A 81 2.47 6.88 3.14
CA ILE A 81 2.36 5.49 3.55
C ILE A 81 1.40 4.78 2.60
N VAL A 82 1.85 3.71 1.99
CA VAL A 82 1.04 2.87 1.11
C VAL A 82 0.74 1.57 1.85
N TYR A 83 -0.53 1.34 2.15
CA TYR A 83 -0.99 0.09 2.77
C TYR A 83 -1.81 -0.72 1.76
N SER A 84 -1.39 -1.93 1.51
CA SER A 84 -2.05 -2.83 0.58
C SER A 84 -1.82 -4.30 0.97
N SER A 85 -2.45 -5.20 0.24
CA SER A 85 -2.23 -6.65 0.30
C SER A 85 -1.26 -7.07 -0.81
N ASN A 86 -0.61 -8.22 -0.65
CA ASN A 86 0.14 -8.90 -1.71
C ASN A 86 -0.77 -9.72 -2.65
N ASN A 87 -2.02 -9.90 -2.29
CA ASN A 87 -3.10 -10.44 -3.13
C ASN A 87 -4.11 -9.33 -3.38
N ALA A 88 -4.76 -9.35 -4.52
CA ALA A 88 -5.77 -8.37 -4.88
C ALA A 88 -6.99 -8.43 -3.93
N GLU A 89 -8.16 -8.70 -4.45
CA GLU A 89 -9.41 -8.76 -3.66
C GLU A 89 -9.48 -9.95 -2.70
N LYS A 90 -8.81 -11.06 -3.02
CA LYS A 90 -8.75 -12.27 -2.19
C LYS A 90 -7.59 -13.18 -2.60
N GLN A 91 -7.34 -14.19 -1.79
CA GLN A 91 -6.38 -15.25 -2.11
C GLN A 91 -6.85 -16.05 -3.35
N HIS A 92 -5.90 -16.40 -4.21
CA HIS A 92 -6.15 -17.09 -5.48
C HIS A 92 -7.13 -16.37 -6.40
N SER A 93 -7.18 -15.06 -6.32
CA SER A 93 -8.00 -14.24 -7.21
C SER A 93 -7.33 -14.05 -8.57
N GLU A 94 -8.09 -13.57 -9.52
CA GLU A 94 -7.59 -13.18 -10.84
C GLU A 94 -6.77 -11.87 -10.79
N GLY A 95 -6.70 -11.22 -9.64
CA GLY A 95 -6.00 -9.96 -9.47
C GLY A 95 -6.68 -8.77 -10.13
N ALA A 96 -8.01 -8.84 -10.29
CA ALA A 96 -8.77 -7.83 -11.01
C ALA A 96 -8.99 -6.55 -10.21
N THR A 97 -9.06 -6.66 -8.88
CA THR A 97 -9.34 -5.51 -8.00
C THR A 97 -8.30 -5.41 -6.90
N TRP A 98 -7.49 -4.34 -6.93
CA TRP A 98 -6.44 -4.10 -5.94
C TRP A 98 -6.83 -2.96 -5.01
N PRO A 99 -7.03 -3.24 -3.70
CA PRO A 99 -7.26 -2.20 -2.71
C PRO A 99 -5.92 -1.59 -2.27
N PHE A 100 -5.83 -0.26 -2.34
CA PHE A 100 -4.73 0.52 -1.81
C PHE A 100 -5.26 1.60 -0.89
N VAL A 101 -4.59 1.81 0.24
CA VAL A 101 -4.84 2.93 1.14
C VAL A 101 -3.61 3.81 1.15
N LEU A 102 -3.78 5.07 0.80
CA LEU A 102 -2.73 6.09 0.79
C LEU A 102 -2.94 7.00 2.00
N LEU A 103 -1.95 7.09 2.88
CA LEU A 103 -1.97 7.91 4.09
C LEU A 103 -0.82 8.93 4.04
N GLY A 104 -1.14 10.19 4.28
CA GLY A 104 -0.23 11.29 3.99
C GLY A 104 -0.26 11.69 2.52
N ASN A 105 0.49 12.73 2.16
CA ASN A 105 0.45 13.29 0.80
C ASN A 105 1.85 13.63 0.23
N ALA A 106 2.92 13.20 0.89
CA ALA A 106 4.31 13.43 0.47
C ALA A 106 4.60 14.90 0.12
N GLY A 107 4.32 15.81 1.02
CA GLY A 107 4.53 17.25 0.80
C GLY A 107 3.57 17.87 -0.21
N GLY A 108 2.33 17.40 -0.26
CA GLY A 108 1.29 17.90 -1.15
C GLY A 108 1.32 17.34 -2.57
N ARG A 109 2.09 16.28 -2.81
CA ARG A 109 2.25 15.69 -4.16
C ARG A 109 1.16 14.68 -4.53
N PHE A 110 0.43 14.18 -3.54
CA PHE A 110 -0.66 13.23 -3.73
C PHE A 110 -1.99 13.77 -3.23
N LYS A 111 -3.03 13.50 -3.98
CA LYS A 111 -4.42 13.71 -3.55
C LYS A 111 -4.86 12.54 -2.69
N THR A 112 -4.98 12.76 -1.39
CA THR A 112 -5.46 11.77 -0.41
C THR A 112 -6.76 12.25 0.24
N GLY A 113 -7.34 11.42 1.14
CA GLY A 113 -8.61 11.76 1.78
C GLY A 113 -9.84 11.58 0.89
N GLN A 114 -9.71 10.82 -0.20
CA GLN A 114 -10.78 10.53 -1.15
C GLN A 114 -10.82 9.03 -1.48
N TYR A 115 -11.96 8.57 -1.95
CA TYR A 115 -12.10 7.26 -2.59
C TYR A 115 -12.04 7.43 -4.10
N THR A 116 -11.14 6.72 -4.75
CA THR A 116 -11.00 6.75 -6.21
C THR A 116 -11.06 5.33 -6.76
N HIS A 117 -11.97 5.08 -7.68
CA HIS A 117 -12.06 3.80 -8.38
C HIS A 117 -11.40 3.93 -9.76
N ILE A 118 -10.19 3.43 -9.86
CA ILE A 118 -9.42 3.40 -11.10
C ILE A 118 -9.77 2.14 -11.88
N LYS A 119 -10.32 2.30 -13.06
CA LYS A 119 -10.72 1.20 -13.94
C LYS A 119 -9.73 1.00 -15.07
N GLU A 120 -9.57 -0.25 -15.48
CA GLU A 120 -8.82 -0.64 -16.69
C GLU A 120 -7.39 -0.07 -16.73
N ARG A 121 -6.73 -0.07 -15.57
CA ARG A 121 -5.35 0.37 -15.42
C ARG A 121 -4.52 -0.75 -14.76
N PRO A 122 -3.34 -1.06 -15.27
CA PRO A 122 -2.45 -2.02 -14.63
C PRO A 122 -1.90 -1.43 -13.32
N ILE A 123 -1.57 -2.28 -12.37
CA ILE A 123 -0.95 -1.88 -11.09
C ILE A 123 0.41 -1.16 -11.32
N ASN A 124 1.07 -1.43 -12.43
CA ASN A 124 2.30 -0.78 -12.85
C ASN A 124 2.15 0.73 -13.00
N ASP A 125 0.97 1.20 -13.40
CA ASP A 125 0.66 2.63 -13.49
C ASP A 125 0.62 3.29 -12.12
N LEU A 126 0.17 2.57 -11.09
CA LEU A 126 0.22 3.06 -9.71
C LEU A 126 1.68 3.20 -9.24
N TYR A 127 2.55 2.24 -9.58
CA TYR A 127 3.97 2.37 -9.26
C TYR A 127 4.65 3.52 -10.01
N ALA A 128 4.32 3.73 -11.30
CA ALA A 128 4.75 4.91 -12.02
C ALA A 128 4.27 6.20 -11.33
N THR A 129 3.02 6.22 -10.84
CA THR A 129 2.45 7.34 -10.10
C THR A 129 3.24 7.63 -8.82
N PHE A 130 3.65 6.62 -8.07
CA PHE A 130 4.48 6.81 -6.88
C PHE A 130 5.84 7.41 -7.23
N LEU A 131 6.46 6.96 -8.31
CA LEU A 131 7.73 7.54 -8.78
C LEU A 131 7.58 9.00 -9.22
N HIS A 132 6.50 9.35 -9.90
CA HIS A 132 6.20 10.76 -10.20
C HIS A 132 6.07 11.59 -8.93
N GLY A 133 5.30 11.10 -7.95
CA GLY A 133 5.10 11.80 -6.69
C GLY A 133 6.38 12.02 -5.88
N VAL A 134 7.38 11.14 -5.97
CA VAL A 134 8.67 11.31 -5.28
C VAL A 134 9.73 12.03 -6.13
N GLY A 135 9.36 12.54 -7.31
CA GLY A 135 10.26 13.33 -8.15
C GLY A 135 11.23 12.49 -9.01
N SER A 136 10.93 11.23 -9.24
CA SER A 136 11.65 10.31 -10.13
C SER A 136 10.71 9.79 -11.24
N PRO A 137 10.17 10.67 -12.09
CA PRO A 137 9.13 10.33 -13.03
C PRO A 137 9.58 9.30 -14.05
N VAL A 138 8.71 8.34 -14.33
CA VAL A 138 8.84 7.37 -15.41
C VAL A 138 7.52 7.26 -16.16
N ASP A 139 7.57 7.11 -17.47
CA ASP A 139 6.35 6.94 -18.27
C ASP A 139 5.71 5.59 -18.02
N ARG A 140 6.52 4.57 -17.69
CA ARG A 140 6.08 3.20 -17.44
C ARG A 140 6.97 2.57 -16.38
N PHE A 141 6.36 1.73 -15.53
CA PHE A 141 7.10 0.95 -14.53
C PHE A 141 7.07 -0.53 -14.92
N ASN A 142 8.27 -1.09 -15.17
CA ASN A 142 8.49 -2.54 -15.36
C ASN A 142 7.51 -3.23 -16.32
N MET A 143 7.16 -2.57 -17.42
CA MET A 143 6.35 -3.15 -18.50
C MET A 143 7.19 -3.26 -19.76
N ASP A 144 7.30 -4.47 -20.28
CA ASP A 144 7.83 -4.66 -21.63
C ASP A 144 6.79 -4.24 -22.69
N ASN A 145 7.24 -4.10 -23.93
CA ASN A 145 6.37 -3.69 -25.04
C ASN A 145 5.25 -4.70 -25.33
N ASN A 146 5.42 -5.96 -24.94
CA ASN A 146 4.44 -7.02 -25.17
C ASN A 146 3.30 -6.93 -24.15
N MET A 147 3.60 -6.56 -22.90
CA MET A 147 2.58 -6.34 -21.86
C MET A 147 1.81 -5.02 -22.08
N ALA A 148 2.44 -4.04 -22.71
CA ALA A 148 1.80 -2.76 -23.02
C ALA A 148 0.61 -2.88 -23.98
N THR A 149 0.55 -3.92 -24.78
CA THR A 149 -0.52 -4.14 -25.77
C THR A 149 -1.72 -4.93 -25.23
N LEU A 150 -1.59 -5.51 -24.02
CA LEU A 150 -2.67 -6.28 -23.42
C LEU A 150 -3.67 -5.34 -22.70
N HIS A 151 -4.61 -4.79 -23.46
CA HIS A 151 -5.93 -4.35 -22.98
C HIS A 151 -6.04 -3.03 -22.19
N HIS A 152 -5.07 -2.12 -22.24
CA HIS A 152 -5.23 -0.85 -21.54
C HIS A 152 -5.26 0.32 -22.51
N SER A 153 -6.39 1.03 -22.56
CA SER A 153 -6.56 2.22 -23.38
C SER A 153 -5.77 3.43 -22.88
N ARG A 154 -5.38 3.40 -21.62
CA ARG A 154 -4.56 4.43 -20.96
C ARG A 154 -3.41 3.77 -20.22
N MET A 155 -2.24 4.38 -20.26
CA MET A 155 -1.02 3.91 -19.59
C MET A 155 -0.26 5.09 -19.01
N GLY A 156 0.62 4.81 -18.06
CA GLY A 156 1.42 5.82 -17.39
C GLY A 156 0.86 6.22 -16.03
N PRO A 157 1.32 7.31 -15.43
CA PRO A 157 0.87 7.70 -14.10
C PRO A 157 -0.63 7.98 -14.05
N ILE A 158 -1.21 7.73 -12.89
CA ILE A 158 -2.63 7.96 -12.59
C ILE A 158 -2.76 9.41 -12.12
N GLU A 159 -3.08 10.32 -13.02
CA GLU A 159 -3.14 11.75 -12.74
C GLU A 159 -4.19 12.11 -11.68
N GLU A 160 -5.22 11.30 -11.56
CA GLU A 160 -6.27 11.46 -10.55
C GLU A 160 -5.73 11.41 -9.11
N LEU A 161 -4.55 10.78 -8.91
CA LEU A 161 -3.90 10.64 -7.60
C LEU A 161 -2.78 11.68 -7.37
N LEU A 162 -2.34 12.39 -8.39
CA LEU A 162 -1.31 13.44 -8.30
C LEU A 162 -1.93 14.81 -8.08
N ALA A 163 -1.27 15.64 -7.23
CA ALA A 163 -1.73 17.01 -6.93
C ALA A 163 -1.13 18.05 -7.85
#